data_156da8c25ec0c1770e7f561eddcde09e
#
_entry.id   156da8c25ec0c1770e7f561eddcde09e
#
_cell.length_a   1.000
_cell.length_b   1.000
_cell.length_c   1.000
_cell.angle_alpha   90.00
_cell.angle_beta   90.00
_cell.angle_gamma   90.00
#
_symmetry.space_group_name_H-M   'P 1'
#
loop_
_entity.id
_entity.type
_entity.pdbx_description
1 polymer ?
#
loop_
_entity_poly.entity_id
_entity_poly.type
_entity_poly.pdbx_seq_one_letter_code
_entity_poly.pdbx_strand_id
1 'polypeptide(L)'
;MKNRNWTTIGHEQILEILGKAVELDRMSHSFLITGIESVGKMTVALDIAKAANCEISNTEQRPCGECSQCQRIQSGYHTDVFTYDLEIKDGTNGQLSTTITMEQLREDFLKQIHRKPFEGKTRVFIIASADLMRS
;
A
#
# COMPACT_ATOMS: atom_id res chain seq x y z
N MET A 1 4.82 -14.02 20.47
CA MET A 1 4.00 -13.10 19.68
C MET A 1 4.83 -11.93 19.23
N LYS A 2 4.85 -11.68 17.95
CA LYS A 2 5.60 -10.57 17.39
C LYS A 2 4.78 -9.30 17.48
N ASN A 3 5.36 -8.26 18.05
CA ASN A 3 4.67 -6.99 18.27
C ASN A 3 4.68 -6.12 17.02
N ARG A 4 3.97 -6.57 16.00
CA ARG A 4 3.76 -5.76 14.80
C ARG A 4 2.53 -4.89 14.99
N ASN A 5 2.59 -3.69 14.49
CA ASN A 5 1.48 -2.75 14.61
C ASN A 5 0.70 -2.67 13.30
N TRP A 6 0.06 -3.79 12.96
CA TRP A 6 -0.84 -3.84 11.80
C TRP A 6 -2.09 -2.99 12.06
N THR A 7 -2.51 -2.22 11.08
CA THR A 7 -3.80 -1.52 11.14
C THR A 7 -4.96 -2.47 10.82
N THR A 8 -4.68 -3.49 10.02
CA THR A 8 -5.65 -4.50 9.63
C THR A 8 -6.16 -5.27 10.84
N ILE A 9 -7.47 -5.41 10.95
CA ILE A 9 -8.14 -6.19 11.98
C ILE A 9 -8.62 -7.50 11.37
N GLY A 10 -8.34 -8.62 12.04
CA GLY A 10 -8.61 -9.93 11.49
C GLY A 10 -7.57 -10.35 10.47
N HIS A 11 -7.90 -11.31 9.62
CA HIS A 11 -7.01 -11.84 8.57
C HIS A 11 -5.65 -12.30 9.11
N GLU A 12 -5.65 -12.94 10.24
CA GLU A 12 -4.42 -13.31 10.98
C GLU A 12 -3.48 -14.16 10.15
N GLN A 13 -4.00 -15.08 9.35
CA GLN A 13 -3.18 -15.94 8.50
C GLN A 13 -2.42 -15.14 7.44
N ILE A 14 -3.09 -14.19 6.83
CA ILE A 14 -2.48 -13.30 5.82
C ILE A 14 -1.40 -12.45 6.46
N LEU A 15 -1.70 -11.86 7.62
CA LEU A 15 -0.75 -11.01 8.34
C LEU A 15 0.48 -11.81 8.82
N GLU A 16 0.30 -13.07 9.19
CA GLU A 16 1.41 -13.93 9.56
C GLU A 16 2.34 -14.19 8.38
N ILE A 17 1.77 -14.49 7.22
CA ILE A 17 2.54 -14.69 5.99
C ILE A 17 3.31 -13.43 5.60
N LEU A 18 2.65 -12.29 5.64
CA LEU A 18 3.28 -11.00 5.35
C LEU A 18 4.39 -10.68 6.34
N GLY A 19 4.15 -10.95 7.63
CA GLY A 19 5.15 -10.74 8.67
C GLY A 19 6.41 -11.54 8.45
N LYS A 20 6.28 -12.80 8.08
CA LYS A 20 7.43 -13.64 7.76
C LYS A 20 8.21 -13.13 6.55
N ALA A 21 7.50 -12.67 5.52
CA ALA A 21 8.14 -12.10 4.34
C ALA A 21 8.95 -10.85 4.71
N VAL A 22 8.44 -10.02 5.59
CA VAL A 22 9.15 -8.83 6.08
C VAL A 22 10.43 -9.23 6.84
N GLU A 23 10.32 -10.21 7.73
CA GLU A 23 11.47 -10.68 8.52
C GLU A 23 12.59 -11.23 7.66
N LEU A 24 12.24 -11.98 6.63
CA LEU A 24 13.20 -12.63 5.76
C LEU A 24 13.66 -11.74 4.60
N ASP A 25 13.19 -10.50 4.55
CA ASP A 25 13.43 -9.57 3.44
C ASP A 25 13.06 -10.19 2.09
N ARG A 26 11.91 -10.87 2.07
CA ARG A 26 11.41 -11.59 0.89
C ARG A 26 10.03 -11.11 0.47
N MET A 27 9.78 -9.80 0.58
CA MET A 27 8.55 -9.22 0.10
C MET A 27 8.43 -9.38 -1.41
N SER A 28 7.29 -9.86 -1.87
CA SER A 28 7.01 -9.97 -3.29
C SER A 28 7.03 -8.60 -3.96
N HIS A 29 7.37 -8.56 -5.25
CA HIS A 29 7.34 -7.33 -6.03
C HIS A 29 5.90 -6.87 -6.34
N SER A 30 4.94 -7.79 -6.32
CA SER A 30 3.55 -7.46 -6.58
C SER A 30 2.63 -8.34 -5.74
N PHE A 31 1.50 -7.75 -5.35
CA PHE A 31 0.46 -8.44 -4.58
C PHE A 31 -0.88 -8.23 -5.27
N LEU A 32 -1.66 -9.29 -5.35
CA LEU A 32 -3.06 -9.20 -5.75
C LEU A 32 -3.92 -9.46 -4.52
N ILE A 33 -4.63 -8.42 -4.08
CA ILE A 33 -5.49 -8.52 -2.90
C ILE A 33 -6.93 -8.61 -3.39
N THR A 34 -7.58 -9.73 -3.12
CA THR A 34 -8.94 -9.99 -3.56
C THR A 34 -9.88 -10.14 -2.38
N GLY A 35 -11.15 -9.92 -2.63
CA GLY A 35 -12.18 -10.07 -1.62
C GLY A 35 -13.40 -9.23 -1.96
N ILE A 36 -14.45 -9.41 -1.17
CA ILE A 36 -15.67 -8.61 -1.30
C ILE A 36 -15.42 -7.17 -0.84
N GLU A 37 -16.32 -6.26 -1.19
CA GLU A 37 -16.24 -4.88 -0.74
C GLU A 37 -16.22 -4.77 0.78
N SER A 38 -15.52 -3.76 1.29
CA SER A 38 -15.46 -3.44 2.72
C SER A 38 -14.82 -4.52 3.59
N VAL A 39 -14.01 -5.39 3.00
CA VAL A 39 -13.27 -6.43 3.75
C VAL A 39 -11.92 -5.93 4.28
N GLY A 40 -11.54 -4.70 3.93
CA GLY A 40 -10.27 -4.10 4.39
C GLY A 40 -9.11 -4.26 3.43
N LYS A 41 -9.36 -4.43 2.13
CA LYS A 41 -8.31 -4.60 1.12
C LYS A 41 -7.33 -3.43 1.09
N MET A 42 -7.83 -2.21 1.12
CA MET A 42 -6.99 -1.01 1.13
C MET A 42 -6.15 -0.93 2.41
N THR A 43 -6.71 -1.31 3.54
CA THR A 43 -6.01 -1.32 4.83
C THR A 43 -4.81 -2.29 4.78
N VAL A 44 -5.01 -3.47 4.21
CA VAL A 44 -3.92 -4.44 4.01
C VAL A 44 -2.85 -3.87 3.07
N ALA A 45 -3.25 -3.25 1.99
CA ALA A 45 -2.32 -2.65 1.04
C ALA A 45 -1.45 -1.57 1.71
N LEU A 46 -2.05 -0.72 2.53
CA LEU A 46 -1.32 0.30 3.28
C LEU A 46 -0.39 -0.32 4.33
N ASP A 47 -0.82 -1.39 4.97
CA ASP A 47 0.04 -2.11 5.92
C ASP A 47 1.26 -2.71 5.23
N ILE A 48 1.11 -3.25 4.03
CA ILE A 48 2.23 -3.73 3.22
C ILE A 48 3.20 -2.58 2.90
N ALA A 49 2.67 -1.43 2.51
CA ALA A 49 3.49 -0.25 2.22
C ALA A 49 4.27 0.21 3.45
N LYS A 50 3.63 0.21 4.62
CA LYS A 50 4.29 0.56 5.89
C LYS A 50 5.40 -0.43 6.23
N ALA A 51 5.12 -1.73 6.10
CA ALA A 51 6.10 -2.77 6.39
C ALA A 51 7.32 -2.66 5.48
N ALA A 52 7.11 -2.34 4.20
CA ALA A 52 8.18 -2.19 3.23
C ALA A 52 9.05 -0.95 3.50
N ASN A 53 8.51 0.09 4.11
CA ASN A 53 9.20 1.36 4.33
C ASN A 53 9.53 1.67 5.79
N CYS A 54 9.13 0.81 6.71
CA CYS A 54 9.35 1.03 8.15
C CYS A 54 10.82 1.17 8.48
N GLU A 55 11.15 2.17 9.29
CA GLU A 55 12.54 2.51 9.64
C GLU A 55 13.08 1.73 10.83
N ILE A 56 12.22 1.04 11.59
CA ILE A 56 12.67 0.32 12.76
C ILE A 56 13.62 -0.82 12.36
N SER A 57 14.73 -0.95 13.09
CA SER A 57 15.76 -1.93 12.75
C SER A 57 15.31 -3.37 13.00
N ASN A 58 14.47 -3.60 14.01
CA ASN A 58 13.98 -4.93 14.31
C ASN A 58 12.87 -5.33 13.33
N THR A 59 13.18 -6.21 12.40
CA THR A 59 12.25 -6.65 11.36
C THR A 59 11.03 -7.39 11.93
N GLU A 60 11.15 -7.96 13.11
CA GLU A 60 10.02 -8.65 13.76
C GLU A 60 8.93 -7.68 14.23
N GLN A 61 9.25 -6.40 14.33
CA GLN A 61 8.31 -5.37 14.77
C GLN A 61 7.79 -4.50 13.63
N ARG A 62 8.15 -4.81 12.39
CA ARG A 62 7.65 -4.06 11.22
C ARG A 62 6.28 -4.55 10.77
N PRO A 63 5.35 -3.67 10.47
CA PRO A 63 5.41 -2.21 10.63
C PRO A 63 5.27 -1.79 12.08
N CYS A 64 6.00 -0.76 12.49
CA CYS A 64 5.92 -0.29 13.88
C CYS A 64 4.74 0.65 14.13
N GLY A 65 4.23 1.30 13.08
CA GLY A 65 3.13 2.24 13.17
C GLY A 65 3.49 3.61 13.75
N GLU A 66 4.70 3.78 14.23
CA GLU A 66 5.09 5.00 14.96
C GLU A 66 6.20 5.78 14.27
N CYS A 67 7.02 5.14 13.44
CA CYS A 67 8.09 5.86 12.76
C CYS A 67 7.54 6.84 11.73
N SER A 68 8.38 7.76 11.30
CA SER A 68 8.01 8.78 10.32
C SER A 68 7.39 8.17 9.05
N GLN A 69 7.96 7.10 8.54
CA GLN A 69 7.46 6.44 7.34
C GLN A 69 6.06 5.87 7.56
N CYS A 70 5.85 5.15 8.64
CA CYS A 70 4.54 4.57 8.95
C CYS A 70 3.47 5.63 9.13
N GLN A 71 3.79 6.71 9.83
CA GLN A 71 2.83 7.81 10.07
C GLN A 71 2.47 8.54 8.78
N ARG A 72 3.44 8.79 7.92
CA ARG A 72 3.20 9.48 6.66
C ARG A 72 2.37 8.64 5.69
N ILE A 73 2.62 7.33 5.65
CA ILE A 73 1.82 6.41 4.85
C ILE A 73 0.38 6.37 5.36
N GLN A 74 0.21 6.27 6.67
CA GLN A 74 -1.13 6.25 7.28
C GLN A 74 -1.91 7.53 7.00
N SER A 75 -1.24 8.67 6.96
CA SER A 75 -1.86 9.98 6.70
C SER A 75 -2.09 10.26 5.22
N GLY A 76 -1.55 9.45 4.33
CA GLY A 76 -1.68 9.65 2.88
C GLY A 76 -0.71 10.67 2.29
N TYR A 77 0.33 11.05 3.02
CA TYR A 77 1.29 12.07 2.59
C TYR A 77 2.68 11.56 2.27
N HIS A 78 2.83 10.26 2.04
CA HIS A 78 4.14 9.69 1.71
C HIS A 78 4.46 9.90 0.23
N THR A 79 5.64 10.43 -0.07
CA THR A 79 6.04 10.78 -1.44
C THR A 79 6.35 9.56 -2.31
N ASP A 80 6.62 8.41 -1.72
CA ASP A 80 6.96 7.20 -2.45
C ASP A 80 5.83 6.15 -2.47
N VAL A 81 4.68 6.48 -1.89
CA VAL A 81 3.51 5.61 -1.91
C VAL A 81 2.41 6.29 -2.72
N PHE A 82 2.06 5.68 -3.84
CA PHE A 82 1.08 6.20 -4.79
C PHE A 82 -0.16 5.33 -4.76
N THR A 83 -1.34 5.95 -4.64
CA THR A 83 -2.61 5.26 -4.68
C THR A 83 -3.41 5.76 -5.87
N TYR A 84 -3.82 4.82 -6.73
CA TYR A 84 -4.65 5.10 -7.89
C TYR A 84 -5.97 4.36 -7.74
N ASP A 85 -7.08 5.07 -7.91
CA ASP A 85 -8.41 4.47 -7.86
C ASP A 85 -9.07 4.59 -9.23
N LEU A 86 -9.40 3.45 -9.81
CA LEU A 86 -10.04 3.38 -11.13
C LEU A 86 -11.56 3.51 -11.05
N GLU A 87 -12.13 3.46 -9.85
CA GLU A 87 -13.57 3.60 -9.69
C GLU A 87 -13.99 5.05 -9.91
N ILE A 88 -14.97 5.25 -10.83
CA ILE A 88 -15.58 6.55 -11.05
C ILE A 88 -16.59 6.78 -9.94
N LYS A 89 -16.22 7.57 -8.96
CA LYS A 89 -17.17 8.03 -7.96
C LYS A 89 -17.81 9.30 -8.49
N ASP A 90 -19.13 9.26 -8.72
CA ASP A 90 -19.90 10.46 -9.05
C ASP A 90 -19.63 11.51 -7.97
N GLY A 91 -19.14 12.66 -8.42
CA GLY A 91 -18.52 13.66 -7.57
C GLY A 91 -19.43 14.44 -6.62
N THR A 92 -20.30 13.74 -5.88
CA THR A 92 -21.25 14.42 -4.99
C THR A 92 -20.67 14.74 -3.61
N ASN A 93 -19.48 14.30 -3.27
CA ASN A 93 -19.00 14.42 -1.89
C ASN A 93 -17.69 15.19 -1.69
N GLY A 94 -17.26 15.97 -2.66
CA GLY A 94 -16.11 16.86 -2.46
C GLY A 94 -14.80 16.21 -2.03
N GLN A 95 -14.75 14.89 -1.99
CA GLN A 95 -13.51 14.19 -1.73
C GLN A 95 -12.72 14.07 -3.03
N LEU A 96 -11.52 14.58 -2.98
CA LEU A 96 -10.54 14.47 -4.07
C LEU A 96 -10.08 13.03 -4.21
N SER A 97 -10.97 12.14 -4.66
CA SER A 97 -10.51 10.89 -5.22
C SER A 97 -10.10 11.20 -6.65
N THR A 98 -8.81 11.21 -6.90
CA THR A 98 -8.29 11.35 -8.26
C THR A 98 -8.66 10.10 -9.04
N THR A 99 -9.82 10.14 -9.66
CA THR A 99 -10.21 9.12 -10.64
C THR A 99 -9.32 9.33 -11.85
N ILE A 100 -8.49 8.35 -12.16
CA ILE A 100 -7.65 8.45 -13.34
C ILE A 100 -8.10 7.43 -14.38
N THR A 101 -7.95 7.82 -15.65
CA THR A 101 -8.19 6.89 -16.76
C THR A 101 -7.06 5.87 -16.85
N MET A 102 -7.30 4.77 -17.54
CA MET A 102 -6.26 3.75 -17.78
C MET A 102 -5.03 4.33 -18.49
N GLU A 103 -5.25 5.26 -19.40
CA GLU A 103 -4.13 5.91 -20.11
C GLU A 103 -3.30 6.78 -19.16
N GLN A 104 -3.96 7.56 -18.31
CA GLN A 104 -3.29 8.39 -17.32
C GLN A 104 -2.50 7.53 -16.32
N LEU A 105 -3.09 6.43 -15.87
CA LEU A 105 -2.41 5.48 -14.98
C LEU A 105 -1.16 4.91 -15.65
N ARG A 106 -1.29 4.46 -16.89
CA ARG A 106 -0.17 3.89 -17.62
C ARG A 106 0.96 4.88 -17.80
N GLU A 107 0.64 6.10 -18.23
CA GLU A 107 1.64 7.15 -18.43
C GLU A 107 2.35 7.51 -17.12
N ASP A 108 1.59 7.73 -16.06
CA ASP A 108 2.16 8.11 -14.77
C ASP A 108 2.99 6.97 -14.18
N PHE A 109 2.46 5.74 -14.22
CA PHE A 109 3.16 4.57 -13.71
C PHE A 109 4.50 4.35 -14.44
N LEU A 110 4.50 4.43 -15.77
CA LEU A 110 5.71 4.24 -16.56
C LEU A 110 6.76 5.32 -16.29
N LYS A 111 6.33 6.54 -16.02
CA LYS A 111 7.25 7.63 -15.64
C LYS A 111 7.86 7.39 -14.27
N GLN A 112 7.11 6.84 -13.33
CA GLN A 112 7.51 6.73 -11.94
C GLN A 112 8.27 5.44 -11.63
N ILE A 113 8.00 4.36 -12.36
CA ILE A 113 8.47 3.02 -11.99
C ILE A 113 9.99 2.90 -11.94
N HIS A 114 10.71 3.69 -12.72
CA HIS A 114 12.17 3.67 -12.79
C HIS A 114 12.85 4.66 -11.85
N ARG A 115 12.10 5.47 -11.14
CA ARG A 115 12.67 6.46 -10.22
C ARG A 115 13.01 5.82 -8.89
N LYS A 116 14.11 6.24 -8.31
CA LYS A 116 14.49 5.81 -6.97
C LYS A 116 13.57 6.43 -5.92
N PRO A 117 13.39 5.78 -4.76
CA PRO A 117 12.62 6.38 -3.69
C PRO A 117 13.18 7.73 -3.25
N PHE A 118 12.31 8.66 -2.95
CA PHE A 118 12.70 9.99 -2.47
C PHE A 118 12.98 9.98 -0.97
N GLU A 119 12.07 9.41 -0.17
CA GLU A 119 12.21 9.40 1.29
C GLU A 119 12.13 8.01 1.90
N GLY A 120 11.49 7.06 1.25
CA GLY A 120 11.33 5.69 1.73
C GLY A 120 12.41 4.76 1.22
N LYS A 121 12.27 3.49 1.58
CA LYS A 121 13.17 2.43 1.12
C LYS A 121 12.75 1.89 -0.24
N THR A 122 11.46 1.91 -0.52
CA THR A 122 10.90 1.37 -1.75
C THR A 122 9.67 2.17 -2.17
N ARG A 123 9.47 2.27 -3.47
CA ARG A 123 8.26 2.89 -4.03
C ARG A 123 7.16 1.85 -4.06
N VAL A 124 5.96 2.27 -3.65
CA VAL A 124 4.79 1.41 -3.60
C VAL A 124 3.68 2.03 -4.44
N PHE A 125 3.12 1.24 -5.34
CA PHE A 125 1.99 1.66 -6.16
C PHE A 125 0.79 0.79 -5.80
N ILE A 126 -0.27 1.44 -5.32
CA ILE A 126 -1.51 0.79 -4.94
C ILE A 126 -2.56 1.13 -6.00
N ILE A 127 -3.08 0.12 -6.65
CA ILE A 127 -4.14 0.30 -7.66
C ILE A 127 -5.42 -0.26 -7.07
N ALA A 128 -6.30 0.65 -6.65
CA ALA A 128 -7.61 0.29 -6.12
C ALA A 128 -8.57 0.05 -7.29
N SER A 129 -9.56 -0.82 -7.07
CA SER A 129 -10.55 -1.18 -8.08
C SER A 129 -9.92 -1.75 -9.35
N ALA A 130 -8.90 -2.59 -9.18
CA ALA A 130 -8.12 -3.15 -10.30
C ALA A 130 -8.97 -4.04 -11.22
N ASP A 131 -10.10 -4.54 -10.75
CA ASP A 131 -11.07 -5.28 -11.56
C ASP A 131 -11.66 -4.43 -12.70
N LEU A 132 -11.56 -3.12 -12.61
CA LEU A 132 -11.99 -2.20 -13.66
C LEU A 132 -10.93 -2.01 -14.74
N MET A 133 -9.74 -2.59 -14.58
CA MET A 133 -8.69 -2.54 -15.60
C MET A 133 -9.10 -3.35 -16.80
N ARG A 134 -9.13 -2.71 -17.97
CA ARG A 134 -9.40 -3.36 -19.24
C ARG A 134 -8.13 -3.36 -20.09
N SER A 135 -7.92 -4.47 -20.75
CA SER A 135 -6.81 -4.63 -21.68
C SER A 135 -6.98 -3.70 -22.90
#